data_0f1373dd0de6000276269cf68e737cf9
#
_entry.id   0f1373dd0de6000276269cf68e737cf9
#
_cell.length_a   1.000
_cell.length_b   1.000
_cell.length_c   1.000
_cell.angle_alpha   90.00
_cell.angle_beta   90.00
_cell.angle_gamma   90.00
#
_symmetry.space_group_name_H-M   'P 1'
#
loop_
_entity.id
_entity.type
_entity.pdbx_description
1 polymer ?
#
loop_
_entity_poly.entity_id
_entity_poly.type
_entity_poly.pdbx_seq_one_letter_code
_entity_poly.pdbx_strand_id
1 'polypeptide(L)'
;MLAIDAGNSKTDVALVTADGAVLGTARGGGFRPYLTGTDGAIDGLAALVAEAAAEAGLDISGGQGPLATHVSACLANADLPVEERELQQAIAARGWSRTTVVANDTFALLRAGTDAPRGVAVVCGAGINCVGLLPDGRTARFPALGQITGDWGGGGGISLEVMWSSTRAEDGRGEPTALAGAVAAHFGLASASAVAEAVHLGEVPEGRLHELVPVLFRCAEEGDPTAVQLVERQAEEIVALASVALRRLGLLDSAADVVLGGGVLAARQPLLMDAVLTRLAAVAPLAQPRVVTTPPVVGAALLGLDHLASASLGGGAAAQDAVRAAFALRD
;
A
#
# COMPACT_ATOMS: atom_id res chain seq x y z
N MET A 1 -6.80 -20.15 9.08
CA MET A 1 -6.72 -19.45 7.79
C MET A 1 -5.31 -18.98 7.50
N LEU A 2 -4.98 -18.72 6.26
CA LEU A 2 -3.72 -18.17 5.81
C LEU A 2 -3.96 -16.73 5.35
N ALA A 3 -3.29 -15.77 5.97
CA ALA A 3 -3.30 -14.36 5.57
C ALA A 3 -1.99 -14.03 4.85
N ILE A 4 -2.08 -13.33 3.74
CA ILE A 4 -0.93 -12.89 2.93
C ILE A 4 -1.12 -11.39 2.64
N ASP A 5 -0.13 -10.60 2.99
CA ASP A 5 0.04 -9.22 2.56
C ASP A 5 1.33 -9.12 1.76
N ALA A 6 1.21 -8.93 0.46
CA ALA A 6 2.37 -8.95 -0.43
C ALA A 6 2.48 -7.63 -1.20
N GLY A 7 3.26 -6.72 -0.68
CA GLY A 7 3.57 -5.42 -1.28
C GLY A 7 4.74 -5.48 -2.26
N ASN A 8 5.00 -4.37 -2.95
CA ASN A 8 6.13 -4.25 -3.89
C ASN A 8 7.51 -4.34 -3.20
N SER A 9 7.62 -4.08 -1.91
CA SER A 9 8.89 -4.04 -1.17
C SER A 9 9.07 -5.21 -0.22
N LYS A 10 8.01 -5.75 0.34
CA LYS A 10 8.00 -6.85 1.32
C LYS A 10 6.73 -7.67 1.20
N THR A 11 6.80 -8.89 1.67
CA THR A 11 5.67 -9.81 1.81
C THR A 11 5.63 -10.33 3.23
N ASP A 12 4.46 -10.26 3.86
CA ASP A 12 4.18 -10.82 5.17
C ASP A 12 3.12 -11.93 5.05
N VAL A 13 3.36 -13.06 5.71
CA VAL A 13 2.46 -14.21 5.75
C VAL A 13 2.14 -14.54 7.21
N ALA A 14 0.88 -14.89 7.50
CA ALA A 14 0.47 -15.32 8.84
C ALA A 14 -0.52 -16.48 8.77
N LEU A 15 -0.29 -17.50 9.59
CA LEU A 15 -1.25 -18.55 9.89
C LEU A 15 -2.05 -18.18 11.14
N VAL A 16 -3.36 -18.10 11.01
CA VAL A 16 -4.27 -17.64 12.06
C VAL A 16 -5.42 -18.64 12.23
N THR A 17 -5.78 -18.94 13.46
CA THR A 17 -6.94 -19.78 13.77
C THR A 17 -8.26 -19.00 13.61
N ALA A 18 -9.40 -19.67 13.61
CA ALA A 18 -10.71 -19.03 13.50
C ALA A 18 -11.09 -18.22 14.76
N ASP A 19 -10.41 -18.45 15.89
CA ASP A 19 -10.52 -17.69 17.14
C ASP A 19 -9.46 -16.59 17.28
N GLY A 20 -8.62 -16.40 16.25
CA GLY A 20 -7.69 -15.28 16.16
C GLY A 20 -6.28 -15.52 16.72
N ALA A 21 -5.94 -16.77 17.12
CA ALA A 21 -4.57 -17.06 17.53
C ALA A 21 -3.63 -17.10 16.33
N VAL A 22 -2.49 -16.40 16.41
CA VAL A 22 -1.44 -16.42 15.40
C VAL A 22 -0.49 -17.57 15.66
N LEU A 23 -0.51 -18.58 14.78
CA LEU A 23 0.26 -19.82 14.94
C LEU A 23 1.68 -19.69 14.40
N GLY A 24 1.87 -18.97 13.29
CA GLY A 24 3.16 -18.78 12.66
C GLY A 24 3.12 -17.64 11.66
N THR A 25 4.27 -17.04 11.43
CA THR A 25 4.45 -15.89 10.53
C THR A 25 5.72 -16.06 9.71
N ALA A 26 5.78 -15.41 8.54
CA ALA A 26 7.00 -15.30 7.77
C ALA A 26 7.07 -13.95 7.07
N ARG A 27 8.27 -13.44 6.82
CA ARG A 27 8.50 -12.19 6.08
C ARG A 27 9.56 -12.40 5.01
N GLY A 28 9.29 -11.89 3.81
CA GLY A 28 10.19 -11.97 2.67
C GLY A 28 10.22 -10.73 1.81
N GLY A 29 10.84 -10.86 0.65
CA GLY A 29 10.97 -9.80 -0.34
C GLY A 29 9.65 -9.38 -0.98
N GLY A 30 9.73 -8.39 -1.88
CA GLY A 30 8.56 -7.86 -2.58
C GLY A 30 7.94 -8.83 -3.58
N PHE A 31 6.64 -8.70 -3.76
CA PHE A 31 5.84 -9.46 -4.72
C PHE A 31 5.74 -8.68 -6.04
N ARG A 32 6.45 -9.13 -7.07
CA ARG A 32 6.58 -8.43 -8.35
C ARG A 32 6.41 -9.40 -9.53
N PRO A 33 5.17 -9.85 -9.81
CA PRO A 33 4.92 -10.82 -10.90
C PRO A 33 5.33 -10.31 -12.29
N TYR A 34 5.39 -9.00 -12.50
CA TYR A 34 5.89 -8.42 -13.75
C TYR A 34 7.41 -8.62 -13.98
N LEU A 35 8.18 -8.93 -12.93
CA LEU A 35 9.61 -9.25 -13.05
C LEU A 35 9.89 -10.76 -13.15
N THR A 36 9.14 -11.57 -12.39
CA THR A 36 9.42 -13.01 -12.22
C THR A 36 8.42 -13.91 -12.93
N GLY A 37 7.39 -13.33 -13.53
CA GLY A 37 6.18 -14.05 -13.95
C GLY A 37 5.30 -14.44 -12.76
N THR A 38 4.06 -14.82 -13.04
CA THR A 38 3.10 -15.25 -12.01
C THR A 38 3.63 -16.45 -11.23
N ASP A 39 4.14 -17.47 -11.93
CA ASP A 39 4.63 -18.70 -11.28
C ASP A 39 5.79 -18.42 -10.32
N GLY A 40 6.78 -17.62 -10.75
CA GLY A 40 7.92 -17.26 -9.90
C GLY A 40 7.52 -16.43 -8.68
N ALA A 41 6.55 -15.54 -8.82
CA ALA A 41 6.01 -14.77 -7.71
C ALA A 41 5.26 -15.69 -6.70
N ILE A 42 4.47 -16.62 -7.19
CA ILE A 42 3.77 -17.60 -6.34
C ILE A 42 4.73 -18.61 -5.71
N ASP A 43 5.84 -18.97 -6.34
CA ASP A 43 6.90 -19.79 -5.73
C ASP A 43 7.54 -19.05 -4.55
N GLY A 44 7.75 -17.74 -4.67
CA GLY A 44 8.21 -16.92 -3.55
C GLY A 44 7.22 -16.93 -2.38
N LEU A 45 5.91 -16.85 -2.65
CA LEU A 45 4.88 -17.01 -1.61
C LEU A 45 4.90 -18.41 -0.98
N ALA A 46 5.12 -19.46 -1.78
CA ALA A 46 5.15 -20.83 -1.29
C ALA A 46 6.27 -21.05 -0.27
N ALA A 47 7.44 -20.44 -0.50
CA ALA A 47 8.54 -20.50 0.47
C ALA A 47 8.16 -19.87 1.82
N LEU A 48 7.49 -18.70 1.80
CA LEU A 48 7.05 -18.03 3.02
C LEU A 48 5.91 -18.77 3.72
N VAL A 49 4.98 -19.36 2.96
CA VAL A 49 3.92 -20.22 3.52
C VAL A 49 4.54 -21.43 4.23
N ALA A 50 5.58 -22.06 3.63
CA ALA A 50 6.27 -23.17 4.26
C ALA A 50 7.00 -22.75 5.55
N GLU A 51 7.61 -21.57 5.57
CA GLU A 51 8.28 -21.01 6.74
C GLU A 51 7.27 -20.73 7.87
N ALA A 52 6.15 -20.08 7.58
CA ALA A 52 5.09 -19.83 8.55
C ALA A 52 4.45 -21.13 9.08
N ALA A 53 4.31 -22.16 8.23
CA ALA A 53 3.83 -23.47 8.65
C ALA A 53 4.83 -24.17 9.57
N ALA A 54 6.12 -24.07 9.29
CA ALA A 54 7.17 -24.64 10.14
C ALA A 54 7.21 -23.98 11.53
N GLU A 55 7.06 -22.61 11.60
CA GLU A 55 6.92 -21.90 12.87
C GLU A 55 5.71 -22.38 13.65
N ALA A 56 4.60 -22.67 12.96
CA ALA A 56 3.38 -23.22 13.56
C ALA A 56 3.49 -24.72 13.95
N GLY A 57 4.59 -25.40 13.66
CA GLY A 57 4.75 -26.83 13.89
C GLY A 57 3.93 -27.71 12.94
N LEU A 58 3.54 -27.18 11.76
CA LEU A 58 2.75 -27.88 10.76
C LEU A 58 3.64 -28.41 9.63
N ASP A 59 3.52 -29.69 9.31
CA ASP A 59 4.16 -30.30 8.15
C ASP A 59 3.25 -30.20 6.92
N ILE A 60 3.69 -29.44 5.91
CA ILE A 60 2.98 -29.28 4.64
C ILE A 60 3.52 -30.21 3.54
N SER A 61 4.59 -30.97 3.79
CA SER A 61 5.22 -31.85 2.79
C SER A 61 4.45 -33.15 2.56
N GLY A 62 3.63 -33.56 3.52
CA GLY A 62 2.97 -34.86 3.56
C GLY A 62 1.65 -35.01 2.80
N GLY A 63 1.15 -33.99 2.12
CA GLY A 63 -0.08 -34.09 1.30
C GLY A 63 -1.37 -34.43 2.07
N GLN A 64 -1.44 -34.15 3.38
CA GLN A 64 -2.56 -34.52 4.25
C GLN A 64 -3.78 -33.55 4.17
N GLY A 65 -4.01 -32.93 3.02
CA GLY A 65 -5.11 -31.98 2.82
C GLY A 65 -4.68 -30.51 2.92
N PRO A 66 -5.63 -29.57 2.82
CA PRO A 66 -5.30 -28.15 2.82
C PRO A 66 -4.81 -27.67 4.19
N LEU A 67 -3.75 -26.83 4.18
CA LEU A 67 -3.15 -26.19 5.36
C LEU A 67 -4.17 -25.31 6.12
N ALA A 68 -5.08 -24.69 5.39
CA ALA A 68 -6.04 -23.74 5.94
C ALA A 68 -7.44 -23.95 5.37
N THR A 69 -8.45 -23.45 6.06
CA THR A 69 -9.83 -23.40 5.52
C THR A 69 -9.94 -22.32 4.45
N HIS A 70 -9.26 -21.20 4.62
CA HIS A 70 -9.35 -20.03 3.75
C HIS A 70 -7.98 -19.37 3.57
N VAL A 71 -7.68 -18.90 2.35
CA VAL A 71 -6.60 -17.95 2.05
C VAL A 71 -7.21 -16.58 1.79
N SER A 72 -6.77 -15.58 2.55
CA SER A 72 -7.00 -14.15 2.32
C SER A 72 -5.69 -13.53 1.86
N ALA A 73 -5.54 -13.27 0.57
CA ALA A 73 -4.33 -12.71 -0.02
C ALA A 73 -4.59 -11.30 -0.56
N CYS A 74 -3.88 -10.33 0.01
CA CYS A 74 -3.88 -8.95 -0.43
C CYS A 74 -2.54 -8.69 -1.14
N LEU A 75 -2.59 -8.46 -2.46
CA LEU A 75 -1.41 -8.50 -3.30
C LEU A 75 -1.24 -7.19 -4.06
N ALA A 76 -0.04 -6.61 -4.02
CA ALA A 76 0.37 -5.58 -4.96
C ALA A 76 0.31 -6.15 -6.39
N ASN A 77 0.11 -5.27 -7.37
CA ASN A 77 -0.05 -5.66 -8.78
C ASN A 77 -1.28 -6.55 -9.07
N ALA A 78 -2.25 -6.59 -8.14
CA ALA A 78 -3.59 -7.11 -8.34
C ALA A 78 -4.56 -5.91 -8.52
N ASP A 79 -4.27 -5.05 -9.49
CA ASP A 79 -4.97 -3.78 -9.68
C ASP A 79 -6.24 -3.96 -10.51
N LEU A 80 -6.19 -4.89 -11.49
CA LEU A 80 -7.29 -5.19 -12.38
C LEU A 80 -8.01 -6.49 -11.99
N PRO A 81 -9.33 -6.59 -12.25
CA PRO A 81 -10.07 -7.84 -11.99
C PRO A 81 -9.53 -9.07 -12.71
N VAL A 82 -8.85 -8.90 -13.85
CA VAL A 82 -8.21 -10.00 -14.55
C VAL A 82 -7.00 -10.51 -13.78
N GLU A 83 -6.18 -9.63 -13.27
CA GLU A 83 -4.98 -9.97 -12.47
C GLU A 83 -5.37 -10.66 -11.15
N GLU A 84 -6.38 -10.13 -10.45
CA GLU A 84 -6.91 -10.78 -9.25
C GLU A 84 -7.37 -12.21 -9.53
N ARG A 85 -8.09 -12.45 -10.64
CA ARG A 85 -8.54 -13.80 -11.00
C ARG A 85 -7.38 -14.74 -11.33
N GLU A 86 -6.39 -14.27 -12.09
CA GLU A 86 -5.21 -15.07 -12.45
C GLU A 86 -4.40 -15.44 -11.22
N LEU A 87 -4.12 -14.48 -10.35
CA LEU A 87 -3.39 -14.69 -9.10
C LEU A 87 -4.20 -15.59 -8.14
N GLN A 88 -5.52 -15.42 -8.07
CA GLN A 88 -6.38 -16.29 -7.26
C GLN A 88 -6.34 -17.74 -7.75
N GLN A 89 -6.38 -17.96 -9.07
CA GLN A 89 -6.29 -19.30 -9.66
C GLN A 89 -4.91 -19.93 -9.38
N ALA A 90 -3.84 -19.15 -9.53
CA ALA A 90 -2.48 -19.62 -9.27
C ALA A 90 -2.26 -19.99 -7.79
N ILE A 91 -2.80 -19.21 -6.84
CA ILE A 91 -2.75 -19.54 -5.40
C ILE A 91 -3.63 -20.75 -5.09
N ALA A 92 -4.85 -20.82 -5.64
CA ALA A 92 -5.75 -21.93 -5.42
C ALA A 92 -5.16 -23.27 -5.92
N ALA A 93 -4.42 -23.24 -7.04
CA ALA A 93 -3.74 -24.41 -7.59
C ALA A 93 -2.67 -25.00 -6.65
N ARG A 94 -2.16 -24.21 -5.67
CA ARG A 94 -1.23 -24.73 -4.65
C ARG A 94 -1.92 -25.62 -3.61
N GLY A 95 -3.25 -25.63 -3.55
CA GLY A 95 -3.99 -26.49 -2.62
C GLY A 95 -3.83 -26.13 -1.14
N TRP A 96 -3.37 -24.91 -0.84
CA TRP A 96 -3.18 -24.48 0.55
C TRP A 96 -4.47 -24.35 1.35
N SER A 97 -5.60 -24.14 0.66
CA SER A 97 -6.89 -23.94 1.33
C SER A 97 -8.07 -24.50 0.53
N ARG A 98 -9.24 -24.52 1.19
CA ARG A 98 -10.51 -24.88 0.53
C ARG A 98 -11.08 -23.72 -0.28
N THR A 99 -10.87 -22.49 0.18
CA THR A 99 -11.33 -21.27 -0.48
C THR A 99 -10.20 -20.24 -0.49
N THR A 100 -10.09 -19.49 -1.59
CA THR A 100 -9.06 -18.47 -1.79
C THR A 100 -9.72 -17.19 -2.29
N VAL A 101 -9.40 -16.07 -1.66
CA VAL A 101 -9.76 -14.73 -2.13
C VAL A 101 -8.49 -13.93 -2.30
N VAL A 102 -8.35 -13.33 -3.47
CA VAL A 102 -7.28 -12.35 -3.78
C VAL A 102 -7.91 -10.99 -3.95
N ALA A 103 -7.29 -9.98 -3.37
CA ALA A 103 -7.64 -8.57 -3.51
C ALA A 103 -6.35 -7.74 -3.65
N ASN A 104 -6.47 -6.49 -4.09
CA ASN A 104 -5.37 -5.53 -4.06
C ASN A 104 -4.89 -5.28 -2.61
N ASP A 105 -3.58 -5.08 -2.41
CA ASP A 105 -2.95 -4.86 -1.10
C ASP A 105 -3.50 -3.66 -0.32
N THR A 106 -4.06 -2.66 -1.02
CA THR A 106 -4.70 -1.50 -0.41
C THR A 106 -5.91 -1.88 0.47
N PHE A 107 -6.59 -3.02 0.18
CA PHE A 107 -7.68 -3.51 1.03
C PHE A 107 -7.17 -4.01 2.39
N ALA A 108 -5.98 -4.62 2.44
CA ALA A 108 -5.36 -4.98 3.71
C ALA A 108 -5.06 -3.74 4.55
N LEU A 109 -4.51 -2.70 3.93
CA LEU A 109 -4.26 -1.44 4.62
C LEU A 109 -5.57 -0.82 5.16
N LEU A 110 -6.63 -0.79 4.36
CA LEU A 110 -7.94 -0.32 4.79
C LEU A 110 -8.42 -1.07 6.02
N ARG A 111 -8.43 -2.40 5.97
CA ARG A 111 -8.97 -3.22 7.06
C ARG A 111 -8.09 -3.20 8.31
N ALA A 112 -6.78 -3.03 8.17
CA ALA A 112 -5.86 -2.82 9.30
C ALA A 112 -6.20 -1.54 10.07
N GLY A 113 -6.57 -0.49 9.36
CA GLY A 113 -6.88 0.84 9.92
C GLY A 113 -8.34 1.04 10.37
N THR A 114 -9.23 0.05 10.21
CA THR A 114 -10.67 0.18 10.53
C THR A 114 -11.16 -0.89 11.49
N ASP A 115 -12.12 -0.55 12.34
CA ASP A 115 -12.72 -1.53 13.27
C ASP A 115 -13.71 -2.47 12.55
N ALA A 116 -14.37 -1.97 11.51
CA ALA A 116 -15.29 -2.71 10.66
C ALA A 116 -14.87 -2.57 9.18
N PRO A 117 -15.31 -3.44 8.27
CA PRO A 117 -15.03 -3.35 6.84
C PRO A 117 -15.83 -2.20 6.20
N ARG A 118 -15.58 -0.95 6.65
CA ARG A 118 -16.29 0.24 6.22
C ARG A 118 -15.36 1.46 6.21
N GLY A 119 -15.19 2.08 5.06
CA GLY A 119 -14.39 3.28 4.89
C GLY A 119 -13.63 3.29 3.57
N VAL A 120 -12.66 4.15 3.48
CA VAL A 120 -11.74 4.24 2.34
C VAL A 120 -10.30 4.23 2.82
N ALA A 121 -9.38 3.77 2.00
CA ALA A 121 -7.95 3.91 2.23
C ALA A 121 -7.28 4.57 1.03
N VAL A 122 -6.38 5.52 1.30
CA VAL A 122 -5.46 6.08 0.32
C VAL A 122 -4.05 5.64 0.69
N VAL A 123 -3.40 4.95 -0.23
CA VAL A 123 -1.99 4.58 -0.13
C VAL A 123 -1.17 5.56 -0.95
N CYS A 124 -0.21 6.23 -0.32
CA CYS A 124 0.82 7.01 -0.97
C CYS A 124 2.19 6.48 -0.52
N GLY A 125 2.69 5.51 -1.30
CA GLY A 125 3.95 4.81 -1.09
C GLY A 125 4.89 5.04 -2.26
N ALA A 126 5.34 3.98 -2.93
CA ALA A 126 6.05 4.09 -4.20
C ALA A 126 5.16 4.71 -5.30
N GLY A 127 3.91 4.28 -5.38
CA GLY A 127 2.84 4.87 -6.18
C GLY A 127 1.73 5.45 -5.30
N ILE A 128 0.59 5.72 -5.92
CA ILE A 128 -0.63 6.17 -5.24
C ILE A 128 -1.81 5.30 -5.67
N ASN A 129 -2.66 4.90 -4.71
CA ASN A 129 -3.87 4.12 -4.97
C ASN A 129 -4.93 4.43 -3.91
N CYS A 130 -6.19 4.13 -4.21
CA CYS A 130 -7.29 4.24 -3.26
C CYS A 130 -8.30 3.13 -3.47
N VAL A 131 -8.77 2.57 -2.35
CA VAL A 131 -9.90 1.65 -2.32
C VAL A 131 -10.90 2.06 -1.26
N GLY A 132 -12.15 1.64 -1.44
CA GLY A 132 -13.16 1.74 -0.41
C GLY A 132 -13.93 0.44 -0.30
N LEU A 133 -14.48 0.18 0.89
CA LEU A 133 -15.21 -1.05 1.21
C LEU A 133 -16.40 -0.73 2.10
N LEU A 134 -17.50 -1.46 1.89
CA LEU A 134 -18.68 -1.47 2.76
C LEU A 134 -18.96 -2.89 3.28
N PRO A 135 -19.67 -3.03 4.42
CA PRO A 135 -20.00 -4.33 4.98
C PRO A 135 -20.85 -5.23 4.07
N ASP A 136 -21.57 -4.65 3.12
CA ASP A 136 -22.38 -5.37 2.12
C ASP A 136 -21.56 -5.85 0.92
N GLY A 137 -20.23 -5.65 0.92
CA GLY A 137 -19.30 -6.06 -0.12
C GLY A 137 -19.14 -5.07 -1.27
N ARG A 138 -19.86 -3.94 -1.29
CA ARG A 138 -19.62 -2.88 -2.27
C ARG A 138 -18.23 -2.29 -2.09
N THR A 139 -17.55 -2.06 -3.20
CA THR A 139 -16.21 -1.47 -3.22
C THR A 139 -16.15 -0.22 -4.12
N ALA A 140 -15.22 0.68 -3.81
CA ALA A 140 -14.73 1.70 -4.72
C ALA A 140 -13.27 1.39 -5.04
N ARG A 141 -12.90 1.45 -6.32
CA ARG A 141 -11.56 1.10 -6.80
C ARG A 141 -11.16 2.04 -7.93
N PHE A 142 -9.85 2.17 -8.11
CA PHE A 142 -9.21 2.84 -9.22
C PHE A 142 -8.25 1.86 -9.90
N PRO A 143 -7.98 2.00 -11.23
CA PRO A 143 -7.06 1.10 -11.92
C PRO A 143 -5.63 1.16 -11.41
N ALA A 144 -5.18 2.30 -10.90
CA ALA A 144 -3.85 2.53 -10.31
C ALA A 144 -2.65 2.13 -11.20
N LEU A 145 -2.79 2.32 -12.53
CA LEU A 145 -1.76 1.99 -13.51
C LEU A 145 -0.83 3.18 -13.82
N GLY A 146 -0.75 4.14 -12.91
CA GLY A 146 0.07 5.33 -13.06
C GLY A 146 -0.51 6.36 -14.02
N GLN A 147 0.36 7.11 -14.71
CA GLN A 147 -0.05 8.25 -15.53
C GLN A 147 -1.08 7.90 -16.63
N ILE A 148 -1.09 6.68 -17.16
CA ILE A 148 -2.06 6.27 -18.19
C ILE A 148 -3.49 6.17 -17.66
N THR A 149 -3.68 6.05 -16.36
CA THR A 149 -4.99 6.09 -15.70
C THR A 149 -5.25 7.41 -14.96
N GLY A 150 -4.34 8.36 -15.11
CA GLY A 150 -4.46 9.69 -14.53
C GLY A 150 -3.95 9.77 -13.09
N ASP A 151 -3.24 8.77 -12.59
CA ASP A 151 -2.68 8.78 -11.25
C ASP A 151 -1.42 9.66 -11.21
N TRP A 152 -1.38 10.60 -10.28
CA TRP A 152 -0.23 11.45 -10.07
C TRP A 152 0.22 11.36 -8.60
N GLY A 153 1.53 11.27 -8.39
CA GLY A 153 2.10 11.26 -7.04
C GLY A 153 2.66 9.90 -6.62
N GLY A 154 2.68 9.68 -5.31
CA GLY A 154 3.52 8.65 -4.74
C GLY A 154 5.01 8.98 -4.82
N GLY A 155 5.86 8.23 -4.14
CA GLY A 155 7.30 8.52 -4.11
C GLY A 155 7.96 8.56 -5.48
N GLY A 156 7.57 7.66 -6.39
CA GLY A 156 8.08 7.62 -7.76
C GLY A 156 7.67 8.85 -8.56
N GLY A 157 6.36 9.16 -8.58
CA GLY A 157 5.84 10.34 -9.28
C GLY A 157 6.43 11.64 -8.76
N ILE A 158 6.45 11.82 -7.43
CA ILE A 158 7.07 13.00 -6.78
C ILE A 158 8.55 13.13 -7.17
N SER A 159 9.31 12.05 -7.14
CA SER A 159 10.74 12.06 -7.44
C SER A 159 11.02 12.48 -8.89
N LEU A 160 10.20 12.02 -9.83
CA LEU A 160 10.29 12.44 -11.23
C LEU A 160 9.97 13.92 -11.40
N GLU A 161 8.97 14.46 -10.69
CA GLU A 161 8.62 15.88 -10.72
C GLU A 161 9.71 16.75 -10.07
N VAL A 162 10.36 16.26 -9.02
CA VAL A 162 11.54 16.94 -8.43
C VAL A 162 12.66 17.02 -9.45
N MET A 163 12.99 15.92 -10.14
CA MET A 163 13.99 15.92 -11.20
C MET A 163 13.60 16.84 -12.36
N TRP A 164 12.34 16.76 -12.81
CA TRP A 164 11.82 17.60 -13.90
C TRP A 164 11.93 19.10 -13.59
N SER A 165 11.50 19.50 -12.37
CA SER A 165 11.58 20.89 -11.93
C SER A 165 13.02 21.36 -11.77
N SER A 166 13.88 20.52 -11.20
CA SER A 166 15.29 20.84 -10.96
C SER A 166 16.08 21.05 -12.26
N THR A 167 15.94 20.14 -13.22
CA THR A 167 16.66 20.25 -14.50
C THR A 167 16.16 21.41 -15.35
N ARG A 168 14.85 21.72 -15.31
CA ARG A 168 14.28 22.87 -16.02
C ARG A 168 14.69 24.21 -15.41
N ALA A 169 14.88 24.28 -14.09
CA ALA A 169 15.40 25.45 -13.43
C ALA A 169 16.85 25.73 -13.86
N GLU A 170 17.68 24.69 -14.00
CA GLU A 170 19.07 24.83 -14.43
C GLU A 170 19.23 25.29 -15.89
N ASP A 171 18.40 24.79 -16.81
CA ASP A 171 18.48 25.10 -18.23
C ASP A 171 17.63 26.32 -18.65
N GLY A 172 16.93 26.94 -17.70
CA GLY A 172 16.14 28.16 -17.94
C GLY A 172 14.75 27.93 -18.53
N ARG A 173 14.27 26.67 -18.64
CA ARG A 173 12.90 26.33 -19.08
C ARG A 173 11.87 26.40 -17.95
N GLY A 174 12.30 26.45 -16.68
CA GLY A 174 11.46 26.47 -15.50
C GLY A 174 11.80 27.58 -14.53
N GLU A 175 10.96 27.74 -13.51
CA GLU A 175 11.20 28.69 -12.45
C GLU A 175 12.42 28.31 -11.61
N PRO A 176 13.21 29.27 -11.10
CA PRO A 176 14.26 28.99 -10.15
C PRO A 176 13.74 28.25 -8.91
N THR A 177 14.47 27.23 -8.47
CA THR A 177 14.11 26.44 -7.29
C THR A 177 15.34 25.93 -6.55
N ALA A 178 15.25 25.88 -5.22
CA ALA A 178 16.26 25.28 -4.37
C ALA A 178 16.42 23.77 -4.61
N LEU A 179 15.41 23.11 -5.20
CA LEU A 179 15.45 21.69 -5.52
C LEU A 179 16.65 21.34 -6.39
N ALA A 180 17.04 22.19 -7.36
CA ALA A 180 18.18 21.92 -8.26
C ALA A 180 19.46 21.67 -7.48
N GLY A 181 19.82 22.60 -6.59
CA GLY A 181 21.00 22.46 -5.74
C GLY A 181 20.87 21.31 -4.72
N ALA A 182 19.67 21.10 -4.16
CA ALA A 182 19.42 20.05 -3.19
C ALA A 182 19.53 18.64 -3.81
N VAL A 183 19.04 18.43 -5.03
CA VAL A 183 19.20 17.20 -5.82
C VAL A 183 20.66 16.91 -6.08
N ALA A 184 21.41 17.90 -6.61
CA ALA A 184 22.83 17.77 -6.87
C ALA A 184 23.62 17.38 -5.62
N ALA A 185 23.36 18.08 -4.52
CA ALA A 185 24.01 17.83 -3.23
C ALA A 185 23.68 16.42 -2.67
N HIS A 186 22.41 15.96 -2.82
CA HIS A 186 22.01 14.65 -2.33
C HIS A 186 22.78 13.51 -2.99
N PHE A 187 22.99 13.59 -4.31
CA PHE A 187 23.73 12.55 -5.05
C PHE A 187 25.26 12.82 -5.10
N GLY A 188 25.73 13.96 -4.58
CA GLY A 188 27.14 14.33 -4.61
C GLY A 188 27.65 14.65 -6.02
N LEU A 189 26.77 15.14 -6.90
CA LEU A 189 27.08 15.50 -8.28
C LEU A 189 27.04 17.03 -8.49
N ALA A 190 27.55 17.50 -9.62
CA ALA A 190 27.75 18.94 -9.88
C ALA A 190 26.43 19.69 -10.10
N SER A 191 25.38 19.02 -10.58
CA SER A 191 24.11 19.65 -10.96
C SER A 191 23.00 18.60 -11.01
N ALA A 192 21.72 19.03 -11.03
CA ALA A 192 20.59 18.13 -11.26
C ALA A 192 20.65 17.50 -12.65
N SER A 193 21.15 18.23 -13.65
CA SER A 193 21.40 17.69 -15.00
C SER A 193 22.43 16.57 -14.98
N ALA A 194 23.51 16.69 -14.18
CA ALA A 194 24.49 15.61 -13.99
C ALA A 194 23.87 14.39 -13.30
N VAL A 195 22.91 14.58 -12.38
CA VAL A 195 22.15 13.46 -11.78
C VAL A 195 21.30 12.77 -12.85
N ALA A 196 20.60 13.52 -13.70
CA ALA A 196 19.79 12.96 -14.78
C ALA A 196 20.65 12.15 -15.77
N GLU A 197 21.83 12.64 -16.11
CA GLU A 197 22.82 11.95 -16.97
C GLU A 197 23.29 10.64 -16.30
N ALA A 198 23.67 10.70 -15.04
CA ALA A 198 24.13 9.53 -14.28
C ALA A 198 23.05 8.44 -14.16
N VAL A 199 21.79 8.83 -13.99
CA VAL A 199 20.65 7.91 -14.02
C VAL A 199 20.48 7.29 -15.41
N HIS A 200 20.51 8.13 -16.46
CA HIS A 200 20.37 7.66 -17.84
C HIS A 200 21.48 6.67 -18.25
N LEU A 201 22.70 6.90 -17.79
CA LEU A 201 23.84 6.00 -18.05
C LEU A 201 23.89 4.78 -17.12
N GLY A 202 22.99 4.67 -16.14
CA GLY A 202 22.95 3.57 -15.17
C GLY A 202 24.01 3.65 -14.06
N GLU A 203 24.72 4.77 -13.94
CA GLU A 203 25.69 5.02 -12.86
C GLU A 203 24.98 5.25 -11.52
N VAL A 204 23.82 5.90 -11.56
CA VAL A 204 22.86 5.99 -10.45
C VAL A 204 21.65 5.13 -10.79
N PRO A 205 21.35 4.08 -10.02
CA PRO A 205 20.15 3.29 -10.22
C PRO A 205 18.88 4.15 -10.15
N GLU A 206 17.96 4.02 -11.11
CA GLU A 206 16.72 4.80 -11.18
C GLU A 206 15.91 4.71 -9.87
N GLY A 207 15.88 3.52 -9.24
CA GLY A 207 15.19 3.32 -7.96
C GLY A 207 15.69 4.22 -6.82
N ARG A 208 16.92 4.78 -6.91
CA ARG A 208 17.41 5.74 -5.94
C ARG A 208 16.75 7.12 -6.03
N LEU A 209 16.05 7.42 -7.12
CA LEU A 209 15.30 8.66 -7.21
C LEU A 209 14.26 8.83 -6.10
N HIS A 210 13.73 7.72 -5.54
CA HIS A 210 12.84 7.77 -4.37
C HIS A 210 13.47 8.48 -3.14
N GLU A 211 14.79 8.58 -3.07
CA GLU A 211 15.51 9.31 -2.04
C GLU A 211 15.25 10.83 -2.11
N LEU A 212 14.68 11.33 -3.23
CA LEU A 212 14.34 12.73 -3.41
C LEU A 212 13.04 13.15 -2.69
N VAL A 213 12.22 12.21 -2.23
CA VAL A 213 11.01 12.55 -1.49
C VAL A 213 11.32 13.34 -0.21
N PRO A 214 12.23 12.93 0.67
CA PRO A 214 12.64 13.74 1.81
C PRO A 214 13.31 15.07 1.41
N VAL A 215 13.99 15.11 0.27
CA VAL A 215 14.60 16.35 -0.26
C VAL A 215 13.52 17.36 -0.61
N LEU A 216 12.45 16.93 -1.28
CA LEU A 216 11.29 17.77 -1.58
C LEU A 216 10.71 18.40 -0.32
N PHE A 217 10.40 17.59 0.69
CA PHE A 217 9.78 18.09 1.91
C PHE A 217 10.67 19.10 2.65
N ARG A 218 11.97 18.86 2.72
CA ARG A 218 12.92 19.82 3.31
C ARG A 218 12.91 21.16 2.56
N CYS A 219 13.01 21.16 1.22
CA CYS A 219 12.95 22.39 0.45
C CYS A 219 11.60 23.11 0.60
N ALA A 220 10.49 22.36 0.71
CA ALA A 220 9.18 22.95 0.95
C ALA A 220 9.08 23.58 2.36
N GLU A 221 9.63 22.96 3.38
CA GLU A 221 9.71 23.52 4.75
C GLU A 221 10.57 24.80 4.79
N GLU A 222 11.61 24.87 3.96
CA GLU A 222 12.46 26.05 3.79
C GLU A 222 11.79 27.16 2.95
N GLY A 223 10.59 26.90 2.42
CA GLY A 223 9.76 27.86 1.71
C GLY A 223 10.04 27.98 0.20
N ASP A 224 10.67 26.99 -0.41
CA ASP A 224 10.83 26.96 -1.87
C ASP A 224 9.46 26.85 -2.56
N PRO A 225 9.08 27.83 -3.43
CA PRO A 225 7.74 27.85 -4.01
C PRO A 225 7.40 26.62 -4.87
N THR A 226 8.38 26.11 -5.64
CA THR A 226 8.21 24.94 -6.49
C THR A 226 7.99 23.67 -5.64
N ALA A 227 8.78 23.52 -4.58
CA ALA A 227 8.63 22.40 -3.67
C ALA A 227 7.28 22.43 -2.95
N VAL A 228 6.85 23.61 -2.48
CA VAL A 228 5.52 23.80 -1.87
C VAL A 228 4.41 23.40 -2.84
N GLN A 229 4.47 23.85 -4.11
CA GLN A 229 3.48 23.49 -5.13
C GLN A 229 3.38 21.98 -5.36
N LEU A 230 4.51 21.25 -5.36
CA LEU A 230 4.51 19.80 -5.52
C LEU A 230 3.86 19.09 -4.31
N VAL A 231 4.12 19.58 -3.10
CA VAL A 231 3.48 19.06 -1.88
C VAL A 231 1.97 19.33 -1.89
N GLU A 232 1.56 20.53 -2.28
CA GLU A 232 0.15 20.91 -2.40
C GLU A 232 -0.58 20.04 -3.43
N ARG A 233 0.02 19.83 -4.59
CA ARG A 233 -0.53 18.93 -5.62
C ARG A 233 -0.67 17.50 -5.10
N GLN A 234 0.32 16.99 -4.36
CA GLN A 234 0.21 15.65 -3.76
C GLN A 234 -0.98 15.57 -2.78
N ALA A 235 -1.22 16.62 -2.00
CA ALA A 235 -2.39 16.68 -1.12
C ALA A 235 -3.71 16.69 -1.91
N GLU A 236 -3.78 17.43 -3.01
CA GLU A 236 -4.94 17.47 -3.90
C GLU A 236 -5.27 16.09 -4.47
N GLU A 237 -4.28 15.36 -4.96
CA GLU A 237 -4.47 14.01 -5.51
C GLU A 237 -4.95 13.01 -4.45
N ILE A 238 -4.37 13.05 -3.25
CA ILE A 238 -4.82 12.21 -2.12
C ILE A 238 -6.30 12.48 -1.80
N VAL A 239 -6.69 13.75 -1.70
CA VAL A 239 -8.06 14.13 -1.38
C VAL A 239 -9.02 13.85 -2.54
N ALA A 240 -8.59 14.03 -3.79
CA ALA A 240 -9.37 13.68 -4.97
C ALA A 240 -9.75 12.18 -4.97
N LEU A 241 -8.78 11.30 -4.77
CA LEU A 241 -9.01 9.85 -4.66
C LEU A 241 -9.96 9.52 -3.50
N ALA A 242 -9.68 10.03 -2.30
CA ALA A 242 -10.52 9.79 -1.12
C ALA A 242 -11.97 10.26 -1.34
N SER A 243 -12.16 11.49 -1.82
CA SER A 243 -13.49 12.08 -2.02
C SER A 243 -14.31 11.34 -3.08
N VAL A 244 -13.67 10.90 -4.17
CA VAL A 244 -14.34 10.09 -5.21
C VAL A 244 -14.73 8.72 -4.67
N ALA A 245 -13.86 8.05 -3.91
CA ALA A 245 -14.18 6.77 -3.29
C ALA A 245 -15.32 6.90 -2.28
N LEU A 246 -15.29 7.91 -1.39
CA LEU A 246 -16.37 8.21 -0.45
C LEU A 246 -17.70 8.48 -1.18
N ARG A 247 -17.68 9.26 -2.27
CA ARG A 247 -18.86 9.55 -3.08
C ARG A 247 -19.45 8.31 -3.72
N ARG A 248 -18.61 7.44 -4.33
CA ARG A 248 -19.04 6.17 -4.96
C ARG A 248 -19.72 5.22 -3.96
N LEU A 249 -19.32 5.30 -2.69
CA LEU A 249 -19.89 4.48 -1.61
C LEU A 249 -21.03 5.18 -0.83
N GLY A 250 -21.34 6.43 -1.15
CA GLY A 250 -22.38 7.21 -0.43
C GLY A 250 -21.95 7.60 0.99
N LEU A 251 -20.65 7.86 1.20
CA LEU A 251 -20.06 8.13 2.51
C LEU A 251 -19.65 9.58 2.73
N LEU A 252 -19.81 10.49 1.75
CA LEU A 252 -19.38 11.89 1.88
C LEU A 252 -20.01 12.63 3.07
N ASP A 253 -21.31 12.36 3.30
CA ASP A 253 -22.11 13.04 4.32
C ASP A 253 -22.33 12.17 5.57
N SER A 254 -21.46 11.19 5.79
CA SER A 254 -21.55 10.27 6.93
C SER A 254 -20.18 10.04 7.58
N ALA A 255 -20.20 9.73 8.88
CA ALA A 255 -18.96 9.34 9.56
C ALA A 255 -18.37 8.10 8.87
N ALA A 256 -17.14 8.23 8.38
CA ALA A 256 -16.42 7.16 7.70
C ALA A 256 -14.91 7.29 7.95
N ASP A 257 -14.26 6.17 8.14
CA ASP A 257 -12.80 6.14 8.27
C ASP A 257 -12.16 6.44 6.91
N VAL A 258 -11.16 7.32 6.93
CA VAL A 258 -10.25 7.58 5.82
C VAL A 258 -8.84 7.17 6.27
N VAL A 259 -8.47 5.95 5.93
CA VAL A 259 -7.18 5.38 6.29
C VAL A 259 -6.12 5.92 5.35
N LEU A 260 -5.08 6.51 5.91
CA LEU A 260 -3.95 7.08 5.19
C LEU A 260 -2.73 6.21 5.43
N GLY A 261 -2.10 5.71 4.36
CA GLY A 261 -0.96 4.81 4.48
C GLY A 261 0.03 4.93 3.33
N GLY A 262 1.07 4.07 3.36
CA GLY A 262 2.23 4.17 2.48
C GLY A 262 3.29 5.12 3.02
N GLY A 263 4.55 4.94 2.59
CA GLY A 263 5.72 5.60 3.17
C GLY A 263 5.65 7.13 3.19
N VAL A 264 5.07 7.74 2.15
CA VAL A 264 4.95 9.20 2.05
C VAL A 264 4.01 9.75 3.13
N LEU A 265 2.84 9.10 3.34
CA LEU A 265 1.88 9.50 4.36
C LEU A 265 2.31 9.09 5.78
N ALA A 266 2.96 7.93 5.91
CA ALA A 266 3.48 7.45 7.20
C ALA A 266 4.58 8.36 7.76
N ALA A 267 5.32 9.08 6.90
CA ALA A 267 6.31 10.08 7.31
C ALA A 267 5.69 11.30 8.01
N ARG A 268 4.37 11.49 7.91
CA ARG A 268 3.59 12.56 8.59
C ARG A 268 4.18 13.95 8.41
N GLN A 269 4.70 14.25 7.22
CA GLN A 269 5.25 15.57 6.95
C GLN A 269 4.19 16.67 7.16
N PRO A 270 4.45 17.69 7.99
CA PRO A 270 3.42 18.62 8.44
C PRO A 270 2.72 19.34 7.28
N LEU A 271 3.46 19.88 6.31
CA LEU A 271 2.89 20.59 5.15
C LEU A 271 1.91 19.71 4.37
N LEU A 272 2.28 18.44 4.11
CA LEU A 272 1.40 17.51 3.40
C LEU A 272 0.18 17.16 4.24
N MET A 273 0.38 16.82 5.52
CA MET A 273 -0.72 16.40 6.39
C MET A 273 -1.73 17.52 6.63
N ASP A 274 -1.28 18.74 6.90
CA ASP A 274 -2.15 19.89 7.12
C ASP A 274 -2.96 20.20 5.86
N ALA A 275 -2.34 20.14 4.68
CA ALA A 275 -3.01 20.34 3.41
C ALA A 275 -4.05 19.25 3.13
N VAL A 276 -3.74 17.96 3.38
CA VAL A 276 -4.67 16.84 3.21
C VAL A 276 -5.86 16.97 4.18
N LEU A 277 -5.60 17.20 5.47
CA LEU A 277 -6.64 17.27 6.49
C LEU A 277 -7.59 18.45 6.25
N THR A 278 -7.04 19.63 5.90
CA THR A 278 -7.82 20.83 5.61
C THR A 278 -8.73 20.62 4.40
N ARG A 279 -8.20 20.09 3.31
CA ARG A 279 -8.96 19.83 2.09
C ARG A 279 -10.00 18.73 2.27
N LEU A 280 -9.64 17.66 2.98
CA LEU A 280 -10.57 16.55 3.26
C LEU A 280 -11.76 17.04 4.12
N ALA A 281 -11.50 17.83 5.15
CA ALA A 281 -12.55 18.42 6.00
C ALA A 281 -13.52 19.32 5.21
N ALA A 282 -13.04 19.99 4.16
CA ALA A 282 -13.88 20.82 3.30
C ALA A 282 -14.82 20.00 2.40
N VAL A 283 -14.41 18.80 1.94
CA VAL A 283 -15.21 17.98 1.01
C VAL A 283 -15.97 16.85 1.70
N ALA A 284 -15.52 16.40 2.85
CA ALA A 284 -16.12 15.32 3.64
C ALA A 284 -15.98 15.63 5.15
N PRO A 285 -16.78 16.56 5.69
CA PRO A 285 -16.58 17.10 7.04
C PRO A 285 -16.80 16.09 8.16
N LEU A 286 -17.44 14.96 7.89
CA LEU A 286 -17.66 13.88 8.85
C LEU A 286 -16.64 12.73 8.69
N ALA A 287 -15.73 12.82 7.72
CA ALA A 287 -14.68 11.84 7.54
C ALA A 287 -13.73 11.84 8.75
N GLN A 288 -13.21 10.67 9.08
CA GLN A 288 -12.28 10.45 10.18
C GLN A 288 -10.93 9.99 9.63
N PRO A 289 -10.04 10.94 9.24
CA PRO A 289 -8.73 10.59 8.73
C PRO A 289 -7.84 10.02 9.83
N ARG A 290 -7.14 8.92 9.52
CA ARG A 290 -6.17 8.32 10.43
C ARG A 290 -5.00 7.71 9.66
N VAL A 291 -3.77 8.03 10.06
CA VAL A 291 -2.58 7.38 9.52
C VAL A 291 -2.44 6.02 10.18
N VAL A 292 -2.46 4.96 9.38
CA VAL A 292 -2.32 3.59 9.87
C VAL A 292 -0.86 3.27 10.18
N THR A 293 -0.65 2.63 11.33
CA THR A 293 0.66 2.10 11.75
C THR A 293 0.62 0.57 11.89
N THR A 294 -0.56 -0.01 11.98
CA THR A 294 -0.76 -1.47 12.06
C THR A 294 -0.26 -2.12 10.78
N PRO A 295 0.54 -3.20 10.86
CA PRO A 295 1.02 -3.92 9.68
C PRO A 295 -0.14 -4.40 8.80
N PRO A 296 -0.08 -4.24 7.46
CA PRO A 296 -1.18 -4.61 6.57
C PRO A 296 -1.57 -6.10 6.62
N VAL A 297 -0.63 -6.99 6.96
CA VAL A 297 -0.94 -8.43 7.15
C VAL A 297 -2.03 -8.67 8.21
N VAL A 298 -2.14 -7.78 9.21
CA VAL A 298 -3.27 -7.79 10.17
C VAL A 298 -4.57 -7.56 9.43
N GLY A 299 -4.60 -6.60 8.51
CA GLY A 299 -5.77 -6.33 7.68
C GLY A 299 -6.12 -7.51 6.76
N ALA A 300 -5.15 -8.17 6.16
CA ALA A 300 -5.36 -9.40 5.39
C ALA A 300 -5.97 -10.51 6.28
N ALA A 301 -5.48 -10.65 7.52
CA ALA A 301 -6.04 -11.58 8.49
C ALA A 301 -7.48 -11.21 8.88
N LEU A 302 -7.76 -9.93 9.12
CA LEU A 302 -9.10 -9.45 9.45
C LEU A 302 -10.09 -9.65 8.30
N LEU A 303 -9.71 -9.42 7.03
CA LEU A 303 -10.54 -9.74 5.87
C LEU A 303 -10.86 -11.23 5.78
N GLY A 304 -9.88 -12.08 6.08
CA GLY A 304 -10.11 -13.51 6.14
C GLY A 304 -11.03 -13.92 7.30
N LEU A 305 -10.93 -13.29 8.47
CA LEU A 305 -11.85 -13.51 9.58
C LEU A 305 -13.28 -13.01 9.26
N ASP A 306 -13.40 -11.86 8.57
CA ASP A 306 -14.69 -11.37 8.06
C ASP A 306 -15.34 -12.40 7.12
N HIS A 307 -14.54 -13.04 6.24
CA HIS A 307 -15.01 -14.12 5.36
C HIS A 307 -15.47 -15.35 6.17
N LEU A 308 -14.69 -15.80 7.14
CA LEU A 308 -15.05 -16.93 8.00
C LEU A 308 -16.32 -16.65 8.81
N ALA A 309 -16.49 -15.42 9.31
CA ALA A 309 -17.68 -15.00 10.04
C ALA A 309 -18.93 -15.04 9.16
N SER A 310 -18.84 -14.57 7.92
CA SER A 310 -19.95 -14.62 6.95
C SER A 310 -20.36 -16.05 6.60
N ALA A 311 -19.41 -16.98 6.63
CA ALA A 311 -19.63 -18.41 6.41
C ALA A 311 -20.00 -19.19 7.69
N SER A 312 -20.14 -18.52 8.84
CA SER A 312 -20.38 -19.15 10.16
C SER A 312 -19.29 -20.15 10.60
N LEU A 313 -18.04 -19.88 10.20
CA LEU A 313 -16.87 -20.71 10.49
C LEU A 313 -15.95 -20.13 11.57
N GLY A 314 -16.40 -19.16 12.36
CA GLY A 314 -15.63 -18.39 13.33
C GLY A 314 -15.35 -16.98 12.84
N GLY A 315 -14.29 -16.33 13.33
CA GLY A 315 -13.87 -15.01 12.84
C GLY A 315 -14.63 -13.82 13.43
N GLY A 316 -15.40 -14.00 14.50
CA GLY A 316 -16.15 -12.92 15.17
C GLY A 316 -15.24 -11.87 15.83
N ALA A 317 -15.84 -10.85 16.45
CA ALA A 317 -15.13 -9.70 17.03
C ALA A 317 -13.99 -10.11 17.99
N ALA A 318 -14.21 -11.08 18.86
CA ALA A 318 -13.18 -11.57 19.79
C ALA A 318 -11.95 -12.13 19.08
N ALA A 319 -12.13 -12.81 17.92
CA ALA A 319 -11.03 -13.30 17.10
C ALA A 319 -10.25 -12.15 16.44
N GLN A 320 -10.97 -11.13 16.00
CA GLN A 320 -10.36 -9.94 15.40
C GLN A 320 -9.52 -9.17 16.43
N ASP A 321 -10.04 -9.01 17.65
CA ASP A 321 -9.31 -8.39 18.76
C ASP A 321 -8.06 -9.18 19.14
N ALA A 322 -8.16 -10.53 19.15
CA ALA A 322 -7.02 -11.41 19.42
C ALA A 322 -5.91 -11.26 18.39
N VAL A 323 -6.24 -11.19 17.09
CA VAL A 323 -5.25 -10.94 16.02
C VAL A 323 -4.57 -9.58 16.23
N ARG A 324 -5.34 -8.51 16.46
CA ARG A 324 -4.77 -7.17 16.70
C ARG A 324 -3.81 -7.17 17.88
N ALA A 325 -4.20 -7.79 19.00
CA ALA A 325 -3.38 -7.89 20.19
C ALA A 325 -2.09 -8.70 19.94
N ALA A 326 -2.19 -9.81 19.22
CA ALA A 326 -1.04 -10.66 18.92
C ALA A 326 0.04 -9.93 18.09
N PHE A 327 -0.37 -9.13 17.12
CA PHE A 327 0.58 -8.36 16.31
C PHE A 327 1.12 -7.11 17.04
N ALA A 328 0.33 -6.47 17.90
CA ALA A 328 0.81 -5.36 18.73
C ALA A 328 1.93 -5.76 19.73
N LEU A 329 2.10 -7.04 20.02
CA LEU A 329 3.17 -7.57 20.88
C LEU A 329 4.43 -7.99 20.09
N ARG A 330 4.35 -8.00 18.74
CA ARG A 330 5.46 -8.41 17.86
C ARG A 330 6.20 -7.21 17.24
N ASP A 331 5.63 -6.01 17.27
CA ASP A 331 6.26 -4.72 16.91
C ASP A 331 7.08 -4.17 18.06
#